data_0c815c7baeac33a14a3c28e8449c5a31
#
_entry.id   0c815c7baeac33a14a3c28e8449c5a31
#
_cell.length_a   1.000
_cell.length_b   1.000
_cell.length_c   1.000
_cell.angle_alpha   90.00
_cell.angle_beta   90.00
_cell.angle_gamma   90.00
#
_symmetry.space_group_name_H-M   'P 1'
#
loop_
_entity.id
_entity.type
_entity.pdbx_description
1 polymer ?
#
loop_
_entity_poly.entity_id
_entity_poly.type
_entity_poly.pdbx_seq_one_letter_code
_entity_poly.pdbx_strand_id
1 'polypeptide(L)'
;MHKLNSAATLIQRTTTEAPRDHMYYIGLDVHKRTISYCVKDAAGHVHQEGKIGSTRCELDAWIKTLPQPRMIAMEATIFTGWIYDHLLPHAEKVKVAHPLMLRAIAAAKKKNDRIDAAKIADCLRCDFLPECHMASTEIRDRRRTLRYRNLLVKQMVQMKNRVSGLLLETGVSYNKRRLHKVGYFADLMSTNDEVTESIRPLLRLSREHIVRAQRLDYALVSSLERDPLLWERLTRLRTVPGVGPITALTWALEIGDFTRFRSVKQAISYCGLCGDERSSADKVMRMPLSKQRNKHIQRVLIEAAKLAPRECHELALVRERELEKGNPNRATLAVARKMVSYLLAVERRKQDFVPAEEFKCTAAA
;
A
#
# COMPACT_ATOMS: atom_id res chain seq x y z
N MET A 1 -2.11 46.46 -31.23
CA MET A 1 -3.59 46.23 -31.19
C MET A 1 -3.87 44.76 -31.02
N HIS A 2 -4.85 44.51 -30.19
CA HIS A 2 -5.50 43.26 -29.79
C HIS A 2 -4.84 42.42 -28.68
N LYS A 3 -5.29 42.76 -27.47
CA LYS A 3 -5.31 41.91 -26.27
C LYS A 3 -6.33 40.80 -26.49
N LEU A 4 -5.97 39.57 -26.20
CA LEU A 4 -6.94 38.51 -25.91
C LEU A 4 -6.72 38.05 -24.48
N ASN A 5 -7.58 38.54 -23.60
CA ASN A 5 -7.84 38.00 -22.26
C ASN A 5 -8.55 36.66 -22.42
N SER A 6 -7.98 35.61 -21.87
CA SER A 6 -8.67 34.35 -21.60
C SER A 6 -8.74 34.20 -20.10
N ALA A 7 -9.83 34.63 -19.51
CA ALA A 7 -10.19 34.38 -18.14
C ALA A 7 -10.67 32.93 -18.01
N ALA A 8 -9.85 32.08 -17.47
CA ALA A 8 -10.25 30.76 -17.01
C ALA A 8 -11.09 30.91 -15.72
N THR A 9 -12.39 30.84 -15.86
CA THR A 9 -13.34 30.83 -14.75
C THR A 9 -13.19 29.52 -13.97
N LEU A 10 -12.49 29.57 -12.84
CA LEU A 10 -12.52 28.52 -11.83
C LEU A 10 -13.94 28.46 -11.25
N ILE A 11 -14.73 27.50 -11.69
CA ILE A 11 -15.98 27.13 -11.02
C ILE A 11 -15.58 26.42 -9.71
N GLN A 12 -15.51 27.19 -8.63
CA GLN A 12 -15.56 26.64 -7.27
C GLN A 12 -16.95 26.03 -7.08
N ARG A 13 -17.06 24.70 -7.22
CA ARG A 13 -18.22 23.98 -6.70
C ARG A 13 -18.16 24.07 -5.17
N THR A 14 -18.84 25.04 -4.60
CA THR A 14 -19.27 25.01 -3.21
C THR A 14 -20.24 23.84 -3.08
N THR A 15 -19.75 22.70 -2.63
CA THR A 15 -20.59 21.58 -2.21
C THR A 15 -21.24 21.97 -0.90
N THR A 16 -22.43 22.59 -0.97
CA THR A 16 -23.38 22.61 0.14
C THR A 16 -23.76 21.14 0.39
N GLU A 17 -23.27 20.55 1.50
CA GLU A 17 -23.74 19.23 1.92
C GLU A 17 -25.25 19.28 2.11
N ALA A 18 -25.97 18.32 1.49
CA ALA A 18 -27.44 18.24 1.67
C ALA A 18 -27.80 18.09 3.16
N PRO A 19 -28.91 18.66 3.62
CA PRO A 19 -29.34 18.55 5.00
C PRO A 19 -29.40 17.08 5.43
N ARG A 20 -28.80 16.73 6.56
CA ARG A 20 -28.71 15.34 7.04
C ARG A 20 -30.07 14.68 7.26
N ASP A 21 -31.11 15.46 7.48
CA ASP A 21 -32.47 14.99 7.79
C ASP A 21 -33.18 14.28 6.62
N HIS A 22 -32.72 14.48 5.39
CA HIS A 22 -33.26 13.82 4.19
C HIS A 22 -32.28 12.82 3.53
N MET A 23 -31.16 12.55 4.18
CA MET A 23 -30.13 11.69 3.63
C MET A 23 -30.46 10.21 3.83
N TYR A 24 -30.23 9.40 2.80
CA TYR A 24 -30.30 7.95 2.88
C TYR A 24 -28.90 7.35 3.03
N TYR A 25 -28.77 6.38 3.91
CA TYR A 25 -27.52 5.71 4.26
C TYR A 25 -27.58 4.27 3.82
N ILE A 26 -26.70 3.88 2.91
CA ILE A 26 -26.71 2.58 2.25
C ILE A 26 -25.46 1.79 2.65
N GLY A 27 -25.69 0.65 3.28
CA GLY A 27 -24.63 -0.31 3.60
C GLY A 27 -24.63 -1.46 2.61
N LEU A 28 -23.45 -1.83 2.11
CA LEU A 28 -23.26 -2.93 1.18
C LEU A 28 -22.35 -3.98 1.80
N ASP A 29 -22.82 -5.23 1.86
CA ASP A 29 -21.98 -6.40 2.11
C ASP A 29 -21.70 -7.09 0.76
N VAL A 30 -20.43 -6.98 0.33
CA VAL A 30 -20.01 -7.30 -1.05
C VAL A 30 -19.34 -8.66 -1.10
N HIS A 31 -19.95 -9.58 -1.85
CA HIS A 31 -19.43 -10.89 -2.18
C HIS A 31 -19.13 -11.05 -3.68
N LYS A 32 -18.48 -12.16 -4.06
CA LYS A 32 -18.07 -12.43 -5.45
C LYS A 32 -19.21 -12.41 -6.44
N ARG A 33 -20.37 -12.93 -6.07
CA ARG A 33 -21.53 -13.10 -6.98
C ARG A 33 -22.71 -12.21 -6.61
N THR A 34 -22.77 -11.73 -5.38
CA THR A 34 -23.93 -11.03 -4.85
C THR A 34 -23.51 -9.93 -3.91
N ILE A 35 -24.35 -8.92 -3.82
CA ILE A 35 -24.22 -7.80 -2.87
C ILE A 35 -25.51 -7.75 -2.07
N SER A 36 -25.42 -7.90 -0.76
CA SER A 36 -26.52 -7.62 0.15
C SER A 36 -26.51 -6.15 0.50
N TYR A 37 -27.67 -5.50 0.50
CA TYR A 37 -27.77 -4.07 0.78
C TYR A 37 -28.85 -3.77 1.81
N CYS A 38 -28.67 -2.67 2.53
CA CYS A 38 -29.65 -2.09 3.42
C CYS A 38 -29.63 -0.57 3.26
N VAL A 39 -30.78 0.01 2.99
CA VAL A 39 -31.02 1.45 2.86
C VAL A 39 -31.75 1.92 4.10
N LYS A 40 -31.19 2.88 4.82
CA LYS A 40 -31.78 3.50 6.01
C LYS A 40 -31.98 4.99 5.83
N ASP A 41 -33.03 5.54 6.45
CA ASP A 41 -33.20 6.98 6.57
C ASP A 41 -32.31 7.58 7.69
N ALA A 42 -32.42 8.88 7.90
CA ALA A 42 -31.67 9.57 8.94
C ALA A 42 -32.06 9.12 10.36
N ALA A 43 -33.28 8.66 10.57
CA ALA A 43 -33.78 8.15 11.85
C ALA A 43 -33.33 6.71 12.12
N GLY A 44 -32.85 6.01 11.08
CA GLY A 44 -32.38 4.61 11.17
C GLY A 44 -33.44 3.58 10.81
N HIS A 45 -34.63 4.00 10.34
CA HIS A 45 -35.62 3.07 9.84
C HIS A 45 -35.14 2.46 8.50
N VAL A 46 -35.45 1.21 8.31
CA VAL A 46 -35.13 0.52 7.05
C VAL A 46 -36.15 0.97 6.00
N HIS A 47 -35.64 1.64 4.96
CA HIS A 47 -36.44 2.04 3.80
C HIS A 47 -36.55 0.91 2.78
N GLN A 48 -35.40 0.24 2.53
CA GLN A 48 -35.31 -0.86 1.58
C GLN A 48 -34.13 -1.76 1.94
N GLU A 49 -34.27 -3.06 1.73
CA GLU A 49 -33.19 -4.02 1.86
C GLU A 49 -33.34 -5.16 0.86
N GLY A 50 -32.26 -5.83 0.54
CA GLY A 50 -32.34 -6.93 -0.41
C GLY A 50 -30.96 -7.44 -0.83
N LYS A 51 -30.98 -8.15 -1.94
CA LYS A 51 -29.78 -8.76 -2.55
C LYS A 51 -29.82 -8.56 -4.06
N ILE A 52 -28.67 -8.18 -4.63
CA ILE A 52 -28.50 -8.01 -6.08
C ILE A 52 -27.28 -8.80 -6.53
N GLY A 53 -27.13 -9.02 -7.83
CA GLY A 53 -25.93 -9.59 -8.40
C GLY A 53 -24.75 -8.59 -8.40
N SER A 54 -23.54 -9.12 -8.39
CA SER A 54 -22.31 -8.32 -8.34
C SER A 54 -21.79 -8.02 -9.76
N THR A 55 -22.68 -7.53 -10.65
CA THR A 55 -22.32 -7.11 -12.01
C THR A 55 -22.60 -5.62 -12.21
N ARG A 56 -21.94 -5.00 -13.20
CA ARG A 56 -22.18 -3.58 -13.53
C ARG A 56 -23.63 -3.32 -13.93
N CYS A 57 -24.18 -4.20 -14.78
CA CYS A 57 -25.55 -4.07 -15.26
C CYS A 57 -26.59 -4.13 -14.12
N GLU A 58 -26.41 -5.06 -13.17
CA GLU A 58 -27.31 -5.17 -12.01
C GLU A 58 -27.16 -3.99 -11.04
N LEU A 59 -25.92 -3.46 -10.85
CA LEU A 59 -25.69 -2.24 -10.10
C LEU A 59 -26.35 -1.04 -10.78
N ASP A 60 -26.26 -0.89 -12.11
CA ASP A 60 -26.90 0.19 -12.87
C ASP A 60 -28.42 0.15 -12.77
N ALA A 61 -29.02 -1.03 -12.82
CA ALA A 61 -30.44 -1.20 -12.63
C ALA A 61 -30.86 -0.85 -11.20
N TRP A 62 -30.14 -1.39 -10.23
CA TRP A 62 -30.42 -1.18 -8.80
C TRP A 62 -30.26 0.27 -8.36
N ILE A 63 -29.17 0.98 -8.77
CA ILE A 63 -28.92 2.36 -8.33
C ILE A 63 -30.02 3.33 -8.75
N LYS A 64 -30.74 3.03 -9.84
CA LYS A 64 -31.89 3.81 -10.32
C LYS A 64 -33.11 3.69 -9.42
N THR A 65 -33.23 2.60 -8.66
CA THR A 65 -34.35 2.36 -7.73
C THR A 65 -34.19 3.00 -6.38
N LEU A 66 -32.99 3.52 -6.09
CA LEU A 66 -32.66 4.04 -4.77
C LEU A 66 -33.03 5.51 -4.60
N PRO A 67 -33.47 5.91 -3.40
CA PRO A 67 -33.81 7.32 -3.10
C PRO A 67 -32.54 8.19 -3.10
N GLN A 68 -32.76 9.51 -3.20
CA GLN A 68 -31.73 10.55 -3.13
C GLN A 68 -32.14 11.63 -2.13
N PRO A 69 -31.21 12.39 -1.55
CA PRO A 69 -29.74 12.21 -1.61
C PRO A 69 -29.27 10.99 -0.82
N ARG A 70 -28.12 10.42 -1.20
CA ARG A 70 -27.64 9.17 -0.59
C ARG A 70 -26.14 9.13 -0.35
N MET A 71 -25.74 8.46 0.72
CA MET A 71 -24.37 8.04 1.00
C MET A 71 -24.28 6.51 0.97
N ILE A 72 -23.17 5.98 0.47
CA ILE A 72 -22.97 4.54 0.33
C ILE A 72 -21.70 4.13 1.09
N ALA A 73 -21.76 3.02 1.80
CA ALA A 73 -20.58 2.41 2.42
C ALA A 73 -20.49 0.92 2.14
N MET A 74 -19.24 0.41 2.08
CA MET A 74 -18.95 -1.01 1.92
C MET A 74 -17.70 -1.40 2.70
N GLU A 75 -17.55 -2.67 3.05
CA GLU A 75 -16.30 -3.20 3.60
C GLU A 75 -15.24 -3.35 2.51
N ALA A 76 -13.95 -3.10 2.86
CA ALA A 76 -12.85 -3.27 1.93
C ALA A 76 -12.62 -4.75 1.59
N THR A 77 -12.86 -5.11 0.34
CA THR A 77 -12.64 -6.44 -0.26
C THR A 77 -11.79 -6.33 -1.52
N ILE A 78 -11.51 -7.43 -2.19
CA ILE A 78 -10.82 -7.41 -3.49
C ILE A 78 -11.67 -6.77 -4.59
N PHE A 79 -12.97 -6.66 -4.42
CA PHE A 79 -13.94 -6.09 -5.38
C PHE A 79 -14.16 -4.59 -5.19
N THR A 80 -13.79 -4.03 -4.05
CA THR A 80 -14.10 -2.65 -3.64
C THR A 80 -13.72 -1.62 -4.69
N GLY A 81 -12.55 -1.78 -5.35
CA GLY A 81 -12.04 -0.76 -6.26
C GLY A 81 -13.00 -0.41 -7.39
N TRP A 82 -13.49 -1.39 -8.12
CA TRP A 82 -14.38 -1.16 -9.26
C TRP A 82 -15.80 -0.79 -8.85
N ILE A 83 -16.30 -1.33 -7.72
CA ILE A 83 -17.62 -0.98 -7.18
C ILE A 83 -17.62 0.46 -6.69
N TYR A 84 -16.56 0.86 -5.97
CA TYR A 84 -16.38 2.24 -5.51
C TYR A 84 -16.43 3.23 -6.68
N ASP A 85 -15.62 2.99 -7.73
CA ASP A 85 -15.58 3.86 -8.91
C ASP A 85 -16.93 3.92 -9.64
N HIS A 86 -17.63 2.78 -9.70
CA HIS A 86 -18.92 2.66 -10.35
C HIS A 86 -20.02 3.44 -9.60
N LEU A 87 -19.99 3.41 -8.27
CA LEU A 87 -21.01 4.06 -7.43
C LEU A 87 -20.72 5.55 -7.14
N LEU A 88 -19.46 5.97 -7.28
CA LEU A 88 -19.03 7.33 -6.94
C LEU A 88 -19.82 8.43 -7.66
N PRO A 89 -20.18 8.33 -8.96
CA PRO A 89 -20.99 9.34 -9.65
C PRO A 89 -22.46 9.40 -9.20
N HIS A 90 -22.92 8.40 -8.44
CA HIS A 90 -24.34 8.20 -8.11
C HIS A 90 -24.67 8.47 -6.63
N ALA A 91 -23.72 8.95 -5.85
CA ALA A 91 -23.88 9.20 -4.42
C ALA A 91 -23.13 10.48 -4.02
N GLU A 92 -23.61 11.16 -2.97
CA GLU A 92 -22.90 12.30 -2.38
C GLU A 92 -21.51 11.91 -1.87
N LYS A 93 -21.43 10.74 -1.24
CA LYS A 93 -20.18 10.14 -0.78
C LYS A 93 -20.25 8.61 -0.86
N VAL A 94 -19.15 8.00 -1.26
CA VAL A 94 -18.94 6.56 -1.14
C VAL A 94 -17.78 6.33 -0.16
N LYS A 95 -18.03 5.62 0.93
CA LYS A 95 -17.03 5.32 1.96
C LYS A 95 -16.68 3.84 1.99
N VAL A 96 -15.44 3.52 2.35
CA VAL A 96 -14.95 2.14 2.47
C VAL A 96 -14.49 1.88 3.88
N ALA A 97 -15.04 0.87 4.53
CA ALA A 97 -14.72 0.51 5.90
C ALA A 97 -13.49 -0.40 6.00
N HIS A 98 -12.70 -0.20 7.05
CA HIS A 98 -11.56 -1.08 7.37
C HIS A 98 -12.06 -2.39 8.00
N PRO A 99 -11.78 -3.56 7.39
CA PRO A 99 -12.39 -4.84 7.82
C PRO A 99 -12.15 -5.20 9.28
N LEU A 100 -10.92 -5.09 9.75
CA LEU A 100 -10.57 -5.45 11.13
C LEU A 100 -11.21 -4.52 12.16
N MET A 101 -11.28 -3.23 11.86
CA MET A 101 -11.88 -2.26 12.77
C MET A 101 -13.40 -2.34 12.75
N LEU A 102 -13.98 -2.54 11.56
CA LEU A 102 -15.41 -2.78 11.42
C LEU A 102 -15.85 -4.02 12.22
N ARG A 103 -15.08 -5.11 12.15
CA ARG A 103 -15.35 -6.32 12.94
C ARG A 103 -15.34 -6.06 14.44
N ALA A 104 -14.43 -5.23 14.94
CA ALA A 104 -14.37 -4.88 16.36
C ALA A 104 -15.60 -4.09 16.84
N ILE A 105 -16.15 -3.22 15.96
CA ILE A 105 -17.30 -2.36 16.25
C ILE A 105 -18.62 -3.12 16.06
N ALA A 106 -18.73 -3.92 15.01
CA ALA A 106 -19.95 -4.57 14.55
C ALA A 106 -20.04 -6.06 14.94
N ALA A 107 -19.33 -6.48 15.99
CA ALA A 107 -19.38 -7.87 16.47
C ALA A 107 -20.81 -8.29 16.84
N ALA A 108 -21.26 -9.44 16.33
CA ALA A 108 -22.56 -10.02 16.66
C ALA A 108 -22.48 -11.54 16.76
N LYS A 109 -23.35 -12.11 17.61
CA LYS A 109 -23.47 -13.57 17.77
C LYS A 109 -24.01 -14.27 16.52
N LYS A 110 -24.87 -13.60 15.74
CA LYS A 110 -25.39 -14.11 14.46
C LYS A 110 -24.76 -13.35 13.31
N LYS A 111 -24.11 -14.05 12.41
CA LYS A 111 -23.53 -13.52 11.17
C LYS A 111 -24.44 -13.85 9.99
N ASN A 112 -24.92 -12.80 9.31
CA ASN A 112 -25.75 -12.90 8.12
C ASN A 112 -25.47 -11.68 7.25
N ASP A 113 -25.30 -11.85 5.94
CA ASP A 113 -25.03 -10.79 4.97
C ASP A 113 -25.99 -9.59 5.09
N ARG A 114 -27.29 -9.84 5.35
CA ARG A 114 -28.31 -8.82 5.59
C ARG A 114 -27.98 -7.97 6.82
N ILE A 115 -27.63 -8.64 7.93
CA ILE A 115 -27.28 -7.97 9.18
C ILE A 115 -25.99 -7.16 9.01
N ASP A 116 -25.01 -7.70 8.28
CA ASP A 116 -23.73 -7.03 8.07
C ASP A 116 -23.92 -5.78 7.19
N ALA A 117 -24.76 -5.83 6.13
CA ALA A 117 -25.17 -4.65 5.35
C ALA A 117 -25.87 -3.59 6.22
N ALA A 118 -26.82 -4.01 7.08
CA ALA A 118 -27.54 -3.11 7.97
C ALA A 118 -26.62 -2.39 8.97
N LYS A 119 -25.62 -3.09 9.52
CA LYS A 119 -24.62 -2.53 10.43
C LYS A 119 -23.72 -1.51 9.73
N ILE A 120 -23.32 -1.79 8.48
CA ILE A 120 -22.52 -0.86 7.68
C ILE A 120 -23.32 0.44 7.46
N ALA A 121 -24.64 0.32 7.16
CA ALA A 121 -25.53 1.48 7.03
C ALA A 121 -25.63 2.27 8.35
N ASP A 122 -25.77 1.60 9.50
CA ASP A 122 -25.81 2.26 10.81
C ASP A 122 -24.48 2.95 11.15
N CYS A 123 -23.34 2.28 10.95
CA CYS A 123 -22.03 2.89 11.14
C CYS A 123 -21.83 4.13 10.25
N LEU A 124 -22.31 4.08 9.01
CA LEU A 124 -22.27 5.21 8.09
C LEU A 124 -23.14 6.37 8.58
N ARG A 125 -24.39 6.08 8.98
CA ARG A 125 -25.38 7.05 9.47
C ARG A 125 -24.92 7.76 10.74
N CYS A 126 -24.34 7.01 11.68
CA CYS A 126 -23.83 7.54 12.93
C CYS A 126 -22.44 8.18 12.82
N ASP A 127 -21.90 8.33 11.60
CA ASP A 127 -20.52 8.80 11.33
C ASP A 127 -19.44 8.06 12.14
N PHE A 128 -19.70 6.79 12.41
CA PHE A 128 -18.83 5.91 13.19
C PHE A 128 -18.18 4.82 12.32
N LEU A 129 -18.14 5.02 11.00
CA LEU A 129 -17.51 4.09 10.07
C LEU A 129 -15.98 4.20 10.16
N PRO A 130 -15.24 3.12 10.45
CA PRO A 130 -13.78 3.14 10.43
C PRO A 130 -13.27 3.20 8.99
N GLU A 131 -13.16 4.39 8.44
CA GLU A 131 -12.94 4.62 7.02
C GLU A 131 -11.51 4.28 6.58
N CYS A 132 -11.39 3.58 5.44
CA CYS A 132 -10.16 3.40 4.69
C CYS A 132 -10.02 4.46 3.60
N HIS A 133 -8.84 5.04 3.48
CA HIS A 133 -8.54 5.93 2.36
C HIS A 133 -8.54 5.16 1.03
N MET A 134 -9.37 5.58 0.09
CA MET A 134 -9.38 5.09 -1.29
C MET A 134 -8.47 5.97 -2.15
N ALA A 135 -7.40 5.37 -2.67
CA ALA A 135 -6.53 6.03 -3.63
C ALA A 135 -7.26 6.16 -4.99
N SER A 136 -6.85 7.13 -5.81
CA SER A 136 -7.40 7.28 -7.17
C SER A 136 -7.20 6.02 -8.01
N THR A 137 -7.99 5.87 -9.06
CA THR A 137 -7.94 4.71 -9.97
C THR A 137 -6.56 4.56 -10.59
N GLU A 138 -5.95 5.68 -11.01
CA GLU A 138 -4.62 5.72 -11.60
C GLU A 138 -3.56 5.18 -10.64
N ILE A 139 -3.63 5.57 -9.37
CA ILE A 139 -2.70 5.08 -8.34
C ILE A 139 -2.97 3.61 -8.01
N ARG A 140 -4.24 3.18 -7.98
CA ARG A 140 -4.58 1.78 -7.71
C ARG A 140 -4.09 0.83 -8.82
N ASP A 141 -4.17 1.25 -10.09
CA ASP A 141 -3.71 0.45 -11.23
C ASP A 141 -2.19 0.26 -11.20
N ARG A 142 -1.45 1.35 -10.97
CA ARG A 142 0.01 1.30 -10.83
C ARG A 142 0.45 0.51 -9.59
N ARG A 143 -0.28 0.65 -8.50
CA ARG A 143 -0.06 -0.16 -7.28
C ARG A 143 -0.29 -1.65 -7.55
N ARG A 144 -1.27 -2.01 -8.38
CA ARG A 144 -1.50 -3.39 -8.82
C ARG A 144 -0.28 -3.93 -9.57
N THR A 145 0.26 -3.17 -10.51
CA THR A 145 1.49 -3.50 -11.26
C THR A 145 2.68 -3.72 -10.31
N LEU A 146 2.90 -2.80 -9.37
CA LEU A 146 3.98 -2.93 -8.39
C LEU A 146 3.81 -4.16 -7.47
N ARG A 147 2.59 -4.43 -7.02
CA ARG A 147 2.29 -5.60 -6.19
C ARG A 147 2.44 -6.91 -6.96
N TYR A 148 2.08 -6.92 -8.24
CA TYR A 148 2.32 -8.06 -9.12
C TYR A 148 3.82 -8.31 -9.32
N ARG A 149 4.60 -7.26 -9.56
CA ARG A 149 6.07 -7.31 -9.57
C ARG A 149 6.62 -7.95 -8.28
N ASN A 150 6.11 -7.54 -7.11
CA ASN A 150 6.54 -8.11 -5.83
C ASN A 150 6.22 -9.62 -5.71
N LEU A 151 5.11 -10.08 -6.32
CA LEU A 151 4.80 -11.51 -6.42
C LEU A 151 5.82 -12.24 -7.28
N LEU A 152 6.18 -11.71 -8.46
CA LEU A 152 7.19 -12.30 -9.35
C LEU A 152 8.55 -12.45 -8.64
N VAL A 153 8.99 -11.42 -7.92
CA VAL A 153 10.24 -11.47 -7.15
C VAL A 153 10.18 -12.53 -6.05
N LYS A 154 9.05 -12.68 -5.37
CA LYS A 154 8.86 -13.75 -4.38
C LYS A 154 8.98 -15.14 -5.02
N GLN A 155 8.35 -15.37 -6.15
CA GLN A 155 8.44 -16.63 -6.91
C GLN A 155 9.87 -16.89 -7.39
N MET A 156 10.56 -15.87 -7.90
CA MET A 156 11.97 -15.97 -8.28
C MET A 156 12.85 -16.39 -7.11
N VAL A 157 12.67 -15.82 -5.93
CA VAL A 157 13.43 -16.20 -4.72
C VAL A 157 13.12 -17.64 -4.30
N GLN A 158 11.85 -18.06 -4.40
CA GLN A 158 11.47 -19.46 -4.14
C GLN A 158 12.18 -20.42 -5.10
N MET A 159 12.24 -20.10 -6.41
CA MET A 159 12.97 -20.91 -7.39
C MET A 159 14.47 -20.93 -7.11
N LYS A 160 15.09 -19.80 -6.74
CA LYS A 160 16.50 -19.76 -6.33
C LYS A 160 16.78 -20.66 -5.14
N ASN A 161 15.92 -20.66 -4.14
CA ASN A 161 16.05 -21.55 -2.99
C ASN A 161 15.84 -23.01 -3.39
N ARG A 162 14.93 -23.31 -4.33
CA ARG A 162 14.73 -24.68 -4.82
C ARG A 162 15.95 -25.22 -5.57
N VAL A 163 16.59 -24.37 -6.40
CA VAL A 163 17.88 -24.73 -7.04
C VAL A 163 18.93 -25.11 -6.00
N SER A 164 19.11 -24.27 -4.98
CA SER A 164 20.03 -24.56 -3.87
C SER A 164 19.66 -25.85 -3.14
N GLY A 165 18.38 -26.10 -2.91
CA GLY A 165 17.88 -27.32 -2.25
C GLY A 165 18.20 -28.58 -3.06
N LEU A 166 17.96 -28.58 -4.37
CA LEU A 166 18.25 -29.72 -5.25
C LEU A 166 19.73 -30.07 -5.27
N LEU A 167 20.60 -29.05 -5.32
CA LEU A 167 22.04 -29.27 -5.29
C LEU A 167 22.50 -29.85 -3.94
N LEU A 168 21.97 -29.36 -2.83
CA LEU A 168 22.28 -29.89 -1.49
C LEU A 168 21.75 -31.30 -1.28
N GLU A 169 20.55 -31.59 -1.76
CA GLU A 169 19.91 -32.92 -1.68
C GLU A 169 20.74 -34.01 -2.39
N THR A 170 21.43 -33.64 -3.46
CA THR A 170 22.26 -34.55 -4.26
C THR A 170 23.77 -34.48 -3.94
N GLY A 171 24.15 -33.73 -2.90
CA GLY A 171 25.53 -33.61 -2.45
C GLY A 171 26.44 -32.73 -3.34
N VAL A 172 25.87 -32.04 -4.32
CA VAL A 172 26.64 -31.20 -5.26
C VAL A 172 27.19 -29.96 -4.55
N SER A 173 28.50 -29.78 -4.59
CA SER A 173 29.16 -28.60 -4.06
C SER A 173 29.03 -27.40 -4.96
N TYR A 174 28.70 -26.21 -4.41
CA TYR A 174 28.55 -24.99 -5.18
C TYR A 174 28.87 -23.70 -4.38
N ASN A 175 29.25 -22.65 -5.09
CA ASN A 175 29.45 -21.34 -4.51
C ASN A 175 28.10 -20.54 -4.44
N LYS A 176 27.55 -20.41 -3.24
CA LYS A 176 26.25 -19.75 -2.99
C LYS A 176 26.14 -18.33 -3.60
N ARG A 177 27.24 -17.55 -3.59
CA ARG A 177 27.23 -16.17 -4.11
C ARG A 177 27.24 -16.12 -5.64
N ARG A 178 27.75 -17.15 -6.29
CA ARG A 178 27.90 -17.24 -7.75
C ARG A 178 26.80 -18.07 -8.41
N LEU A 179 26.08 -18.91 -7.67
CA LEU A 179 25.14 -19.92 -8.18
C LEU A 179 24.18 -19.39 -9.27
N HIS A 180 23.72 -18.16 -9.12
CA HIS A 180 22.76 -17.58 -10.07
C HIS A 180 23.41 -16.64 -11.11
N LYS A 181 24.74 -16.53 -11.17
CA LYS A 181 25.46 -15.88 -12.27
C LYS A 181 25.45 -16.78 -13.50
N VAL A 182 25.31 -16.17 -14.68
CA VAL A 182 25.11 -16.91 -15.95
C VAL A 182 26.25 -17.89 -16.21
N GLY A 183 27.49 -17.42 -16.21
CA GLY A 183 28.68 -18.26 -16.47
C GLY A 183 28.80 -19.41 -15.45
N TYR A 184 28.80 -19.09 -14.16
CA TYR A 184 28.93 -20.10 -13.12
C TYR A 184 27.88 -21.21 -13.19
N PHE A 185 26.60 -20.84 -13.47
CA PHE A 185 25.55 -21.84 -13.61
C PHE A 185 25.73 -22.70 -14.85
N ALA A 186 26.20 -22.14 -15.96
CA ALA A 186 26.50 -22.88 -17.18
C ALA A 186 27.65 -23.86 -16.92
N ASP A 187 28.75 -23.39 -16.29
CA ASP A 187 29.88 -24.24 -15.92
C ASP A 187 29.48 -25.39 -15.00
N LEU A 188 28.67 -25.09 -13.96
CA LEU A 188 28.12 -26.10 -13.05
C LEU A 188 27.34 -27.19 -13.79
N MET A 189 26.57 -26.77 -14.81
CA MET A 189 25.73 -27.70 -15.60
C MET A 189 26.51 -28.51 -16.65
N SER A 190 27.67 -28.04 -17.08
CA SER A 190 28.43 -28.69 -18.15
C SER A 190 29.65 -29.51 -17.65
N THR A 191 30.27 -29.06 -16.57
CA THR A 191 31.55 -29.62 -16.11
C THR A 191 31.48 -30.40 -14.80
N ASN A 192 30.33 -30.32 -14.08
CA ASN A 192 30.21 -31.00 -12.80
C ASN A 192 29.46 -32.34 -12.95
N ASP A 193 30.22 -33.45 -12.87
CA ASP A 193 29.68 -34.80 -12.97
C ASP A 193 28.80 -35.21 -11.78
N GLU A 194 28.88 -34.49 -10.66
CA GLU A 194 28.01 -34.69 -9.50
C GLU A 194 26.55 -34.25 -9.79
N VAL A 195 26.32 -33.41 -10.83
CA VAL A 195 24.99 -33.04 -11.27
C VAL A 195 24.36 -34.18 -12.05
N THR A 196 23.55 -34.97 -11.36
CA THR A 196 22.94 -36.18 -11.92
C THR A 196 21.89 -35.83 -13.01
N GLU A 197 21.65 -36.77 -13.92
CA GLU A 197 20.64 -36.62 -14.98
C GLU A 197 19.22 -36.41 -14.43
N SER A 198 18.94 -36.90 -13.22
CA SER A 198 17.61 -36.72 -12.57
C SER A 198 17.31 -35.29 -12.20
N ILE A 199 18.30 -34.49 -11.75
CA ILE A 199 18.09 -33.09 -11.34
C ILE A 199 18.39 -32.08 -12.45
N ARG A 200 19.18 -32.47 -13.47
CA ARG A 200 19.60 -31.58 -14.56
C ARG A 200 18.41 -30.87 -15.28
N PRO A 201 17.33 -31.56 -15.66
CA PRO A 201 16.16 -30.91 -16.24
C PRO A 201 15.48 -29.93 -15.27
N LEU A 202 15.41 -30.26 -13.97
CA LEU A 202 14.78 -29.43 -12.94
C LEU A 202 15.56 -28.14 -12.70
N LEU A 203 16.90 -28.23 -12.73
CA LEU A 203 17.79 -27.06 -12.63
C LEU A 203 17.63 -26.12 -13.84
N ARG A 204 17.56 -26.70 -15.08
CA ARG A 204 17.32 -25.93 -16.32
C ARG A 204 15.99 -25.20 -16.27
N LEU A 205 14.90 -25.90 -15.97
CA LEU A 205 13.56 -25.31 -15.85
C LEU A 205 13.51 -24.20 -14.80
N SER A 206 14.10 -24.45 -13.63
CA SER A 206 14.21 -23.45 -12.57
C SER A 206 14.98 -22.21 -13.02
N ARG A 207 16.06 -22.40 -13.77
CA ARG A 207 16.88 -21.31 -14.33
C ARG A 207 16.10 -20.47 -15.33
N GLU A 208 15.39 -21.09 -16.26
CA GLU A 208 14.52 -20.41 -17.23
C GLU A 208 13.47 -19.56 -16.53
N HIS A 209 12.81 -20.11 -15.51
CA HIS A 209 11.83 -19.39 -14.72
C HIS A 209 12.45 -18.17 -14.02
N ILE A 210 13.64 -18.31 -13.41
CA ILE A 210 14.38 -17.22 -12.77
C ILE A 210 14.69 -16.10 -13.77
N VAL A 211 15.24 -16.45 -14.95
CA VAL A 211 15.59 -15.48 -16.00
C VAL A 211 14.36 -14.76 -16.54
N ARG A 212 13.27 -15.48 -16.79
CA ARG A 212 12.00 -14.89 -17.22
C ARG A 212 11.46 -13.93 -16.18
N ALA A 213 11.46 -14.32 -14.91
CA ALA A 213 11.00 -13.46 -13.81
C ALA A 213 11.85 -12.19 -13.67
N GLN A 214 13.17 -12.26 -13.87
CA GLN A 214 14.07 -11.11 -13.87
C GLN A 214 13.75 -10.11 -15.01
N ARG A 215 13.51 -10.63 -16.23
CA ARG A 215 13.14 -9.78 -17.38
C ARG A 215 11.81 -9.06 -17.14
N LEU A 216 10.81 -9.77 -16.60
CA LEU A 216 9.52 -9.18 -16.28
C LEU A 216 9.63 -8.17 -15.13
N ASP A 217 10.42 -8.46 -14.10
CA ASP A 217 10.71 -7.52 -13.01
C ASP A 217 11.26 -6.20 -13.54
N TYR A 218 12.30 -6.28 -14.36
CA TYR A 218 12.89 -5.11 -15.00
C TYR A 218 11.88 -4.32 -15.86
N ALA A 219 11.13 -5.00 -16.72
CA ALA A 219 10.13 -4.38 -17.58
C ALA A 219 9.05 -3.64 -16.79
N LEU A 220 8.52 -4.26 -15.71
CA LEU A 220 7.49 -3.65 -14.85
C LEU A 220 8.02 -2.44 -14.09
N VAL A 221 9.25 -2.51 -13.57
CA VAL A 221 9.88 -1.37 -12.87
C VAL A 221 10.11 -0.23 -13.85
N SER A 222 10.71 -0.51 -15.01
CA SER A 222 10.98 0.51 -16.02
C SER A 222 9.70 1.19 -16.54
N SER A 223 8.61 0.44 -16.70
CA SER A 223 7.33 1.02 -17.10
C SER A 223 6.78 2.00 -16.06
N LEU A 224 6.90 1.66 -14.77
CA LEU A 224 6.45 2.53 -13.68
C LEU A 224 7.37 3.75 -13.48
N GLU A 225 8.68 3.60 -13.68
CA GLU A 225 9.63 4.72 -13.59
C GLU A 225 9.45 5.75 -14.71
N ARG A 226 9.04 5.31 -15.90
CA ARG A 226 8.78 6.17 -17.06
C ARG A 226 7.36 6.75 -17.09
N ASP A 227 6.53 6.39 -16.12
CA ASP A 227 5.15 6.86 -16.06
C ASP A 227 5.10 8.37 -15.79
N PRO A 228 4.48 9.19 -16.67
CA PRO A 228 4.44 10.64 -16.52
C PRO A 228 3.83 11.13 -15.21
N LEU A 229 2.86 10.40 -14.66
CA LEU A 229 2.24 10.73 -13.38
C LEU A 229 3.18 10.53 -12.18
N LEU A 230 4.20 9.70 -12.34
CA LEU A 230 5.10 9.35 -11.25
C LEU A 230 6.48 10.00 -11.37
N TRP A 231 6.91 10.32 -12.60
CA TRP A 231 8.28 10.71 -12.93
C TRP A 231 8.83 11.79 -11.97
N GLU A 232 8.19 12.94 -11.94
CA GLU A 232 8.64 14.08 -11.13
C GLU A 232 8.68 13.74 -9.63
N ARG A 233 7.65 13.03 -9.17
CA ARG A 233 7.55 12.58 -7.78
C ARG A 233 8.66 11.58 -7.41
N LEU A 234 8.94 10.61 -8.28
CA LEU A 234 9.99 9.62 -8.07
C LEU A 234 11.39 10.24 -8.10
N THR A 235 11.63 11.19 -8.99
CA THR A 235 12.90 11.91 -9.09
C THR A 235 13.23 12.59 -7.76
N ARG A 236 12.28 13.35 -7.21
CA ARG A 236 12.45 13.99 -5.88
C ARG A 236 12.61 12.99 -4.74
N LEU A 237 11.82 11.94 -4.69
CA LEU A 237 11.92 10.94 -3.63
C LEU A 237 13.27 10.22 -3.62
N ARG A 238 13.89 10.03 -4.78
CA ARG A 238 15.21 9.37 -4.92
C ARG A 238 16.38 10.23 -4.45
N THR A 239 16.16 11.51 -4.19
CA THR A 239 17.19 12.38 -3.57
C THR A 239 17.38 12.07 -2.08
N VAL A 240 16.40 11.40 -1.44
CA VAL A 240 16.52 10.99 -0.04
C VAL A 240 17.52 9.83 0.09
N PRO A 241 18.54 9.93 0.98
CA PRO A 241 19.56 8.91 1.18
C PRO A 241 18.97 7.51 1.40
N GLY A 242 19.51 6.50 0.72
CA GLY A 242 19.06 5.11 0.77
C GLY A 242 17.75 4.81 0.02
N VAL A 243 17.15 5.78 -0.67
CA VAL A 243 15.90 5.61 -1.42
C VAL A 243 16.20 5.29 -2.88
N GLY A 244 16.25 4.00 -3.21
CA GLY A 244 16.34 3.53 -4.58
C GLY A 244 14.96 3.49 -5.29
N PRO A 245 14.95 3.08 -6.59
CA PRO A 245 13.74 3.05 -7.42
C PRO A 245 12.55 2.32 -6.77
N ILE A 246 12.78 1.15 -6.24
CA ILE A 246 11.72 0.32 -5.62
C ILE A 246 11.15 0.97 -4.36
N THR A 247 12.00 1.61 -3.55
CA THR A 247 11.56 2.32 -2.35
C THR A 247 10.73 3.53 -2.73
N ALA A 248 11.16 4.33 -3.70
CA ALA A 248 10.44 5.50 -4.22
C ALA A 248 9.08 5.10 -4.82
N LEU A 249 9.04 4.07 -5.69
CA LEU A 249 7.81 3.53 -6.27
C LEU A 249 6.86 3.01 -5.18
N THR A 250 7.38 2.25 -4.22
CA THR A 250 6.54 1.73 -3.14
C THR A 250 5.98 2.85 -2.28
N TRP A 251 6.79 3.84 -1.95
CA TRP A 251 6.33 5.02 -1.23
C TRP A 251 5.23 5.75 -2.01
N ALA A 252 5.52 6.17 -3.25
CA ALA A 252 4.57 6.93 -4.07
C ALA A 252 3.22 6.22 -4.24
N LEU A 253 3.24 4.91 -4.49
CA LEU A 253 2.05 4.14 -4.80
C LEU A 253 1.29 3.64 -3.56
N GLU A 254 1.97 3.28 -2.47
CA GLU A 254 1.29 2.81 -1.26
C GLU A 254 0.82 3.97 -0.36
N ILE A 255 1.54 5.08 -0.33
CA ILE A 255 1.08 6.31 0.32
C ILE A 255 -0.07 6.93 -0.48
N GLY A 256 0.05 7.02 -1.81
CA GLY A 256 -0.92 7.72 -2.65
C GLY A 256 -0.92 9.21 -2.36
N ASP A 257 -2.00 9.73 -1.81
CA ASP A 257 -2.09 11.11 -1.34
C ASP A 257 -1.44 11.24 0.06
N PHE A 258 -0.34 11.98 0.14
CA PHE A 258 0.39 12.23 1.38
C PHE A 258 -0.29 13.28 2.27
N THR A 259 -1.17 14.12 1.71
CA THR A 259 -1.85 15.20 2.47
C THR A 259 -2.82 14.67 3.51
N ARG A 260 -3.30 13.43 3.33
CA ARG A 260 -4.16 12.72 4.30
C ARG A 260 -3.52 12.50 5.68
N PHE A 261 -2.20 12.60 5.79
CA PHE A 261 -1.51 12.48 7.08
C PHE A 261 -1.39 13.85 7.76
N ARG A 262 -2.11 14.03 8.84
CA ARG A 262 -2.06 15.26 9.67
C ARG A 262 -0.71 15.42 10.37
N SER A 263 -0.01 14.34 10.65
CA SER A 263 1.29 14.36 11.33
C SER A 263 2.25 13.28 10.79
N VAL A 264 3.55 13.50 11.03
CA VAL A 264 4.58 12.48 10.73
C VAL A 264 4.34 11.20 11.51
N LYS A 265 3.82 11.29 12.74
CA LYS A 265 3.50 10.12 13.58
C LYS A 265 2.47 9.22 12.93
N GLN A 266 1.43 9.79 12.30
CA GLN A 266 0.42 9.01 11.55
C GLN A 266 1.04 8.27 10.36
N ALA A 267 1.91 8.92 9.60
CA ALA A 267 2.60 8.26 8.48
C ALA A 267 3.54 7.15 8.96
N ILE A 268 4.28 7.35 10.04
CA ILE A 268 5.14 6.33 10.66
C ILE A 268 4.28 5.12 11.10
N SER A 269 3.12 5.36 11.71
CA SER A 269 2.18 4.30 12.10
C SER A 269 1.65 3.54 10.88
N TYR A 270 1.21 4.25 9.84
CA TYR A 270 0.75 3.64 8.58
C TYR A 270 1.84 2.79 7.92
N CYS A 271 3.09 3.23 7.96
CA CYS A 271 4.25 2.47 7.50
C CYS A 271 4.57 1.25 8.39
N GLY A 272 3.89 1.07 9.51
CA GLY A 272 4.10 -0.05 10.42
C GLY A 272 5.40 -0.02 11.20
N LEU A 273 5.93 1.18 11.45
CA LEU A 273 7.18 1.37 12.17
C LEU A 273 6.96 1.68 13.66
N CYS A 274 5.72 1.61 14.15
CA CYS A 274 5.36 1.75 15.55
C CYS A 274 5.17 0.38 16.21
N GLY A 275 5.56 0.27 17.48
CA GLY A 275 5.18 -0.83 18.33
C GLY A 275 3.68 -0.78 18.68
N ASP A 276 3.13 -1.93 19.02
CA ASP A 276 1.84 -1.99 19.69
C ASP A 276 2.02 -1.63 21.17
N GLU A 277 0.99 -1.08 21.80
CA GLU A 277 0.99 -0.76 23.23
C GLU A 277 -0.23 -1.40 23.88
N ARG A 278 -0.02 -2.05 24.99
CA ARG A 278 -1.08 -2.56 25.86
C ARG A 278 -0.89 -1.93 27.22
N SER A 279 -1.72 -0.94 27.50
CA SER A 279 -1.74 -0.29 28.81
C SER A 279 -2.97 -0.74 29.59
N SER A 280 -2.78 -1.09 30.84
CA SER A 280 -3.85 -1.41 31.78
C SER A 280 -3.50 -0.78 33.12
N ALA A 281 -4.35 0.12 33.59
CA ALA A 281 -4.09 0.94 34.78
C ALA A 281 -2.69 1.61 34.68
N ASP A 282 -1.84 1.43 35.66
CA ASP A 282 -0.51 2.06 35.71
C ASP A 282 0.59 1.30 34.97
N LYS A 283 0.26 0.16 34.30
CA LYS A 283 1.24 -0.65 33.56
C LYS A 283 1.18 -0.36 32.07
N VAL A 284 2.27 0.21 31.53
CA VAL A 284 2.46 0.37 30.09
C VAL A 284 3.34 -0.75 29.56
N MET A 285 2.76 -1.68 28.81
CA MET A 285 3.52 -2.75 28.12
C MET A 285 3.75 -2.40 26.66
N ARG A 286 4.99 -2.17 26.29
CA ARG A 286 5.40 -1.97 24.90
C ARG A 286 5.55 -3.32 24.22
N MET A 287 4.75 -3.53 23.20
CA MET A 287 4.72 -4.75 22.40
C MET A 287 5.61 -4.63 21.14
N PRO A 288 5.91 -5.74 20.46
CA PRO A 288 6.55 -5.71 19.16
C PRO A 288 5.79 -4.83 18.14
N LEU A 289 6.36 -4.68 16.94
CA LEU A 289 5.74 -3.90 15.86
C LEU A 289 4.31 -4.38 15.58
N SER A 290 3.39 -3.43 15.50
CA SER A 290 1.98 -3.70 15.23
C SER A 290 1.80 -4.47 13.92
N LYS A 291 0.86 -5.43 13.91
CA LYS A 291 0.46 -6.15 12.69
C LYS A 291 -0.52 -5.35 11.83
N GLN A 292 -1.11 -4.29 12.36
CA GLN A 292 -1.95 -3.35 11.61
C GLN A 292 -1.05 -2.37 10.86
N ARG A 293 -0.62 -2.73 9.65
CA ARG A 293 0.40 -2.00 8.91
C ARG A 293 0.35 -2.23 7.41
N ASN A 294 0.90 -1.30 6.64
CA ASN A 294 1.24 -1.56 5.25
C ASN A 294 2.58 -2.32 5.16
N LYS A 295 2.50 -3.63 4.99
CA LYS A 295 3.67 -4.52 4.91
C LYS A 295 4.61 -4.22 3.74
N HIS A 296 4.09 -3.62 2.67
CA HIS A 296 4.89 -3.31 1.48
C HIS A 296 5.84 -2.14 1.76
N ILE A 297 5.32 -1.05 2.32
CA ILE A 297 6.14 0.10 2.73
C ILE A 297 7.11 -0.29 3.85
N GLN A 298 6.63 -0.98 4.88
CA GLN A 298 7.48 -1.38 5.99
C GLN A 298 8.75 -2.09 5.52
N ARG A 299 8.59 -3.08 4.63
CA ARG A 299 9.71 -3.87 4.12
C ARG A 299 10.75 -3.00 3.41
N VAL A 300 10.34 -2.15 2.48
CA VAL A 300 11.30 -1.35 1.69
C VAL A 300 11.98 -0.27 2.54
N LEU A 301 11.27 0.32 3.51
CA LEU A 301 11.86 1.30 4.43
C LEU A 301 12.88 0.67 5.38
N ILE A 302 12.62 -0.54 5.88
CA ILE A 302 13.59 -1.27 6.72
C ILE A 302 14.86 -1.61 5.91
N GLU A 303 14.72 -2.05 4.65
CA GLU A 303 15.89 -2.33 3.81
C GLU A 303 16.64 -1.04 3.45
N ALA A 304 15.95 0.03 3.10
CA ALA A 304 16.55 1.34 2.85
C ALA A 304 17.29 1.89 4.07
N ALA A 305 16.72 1.74 5.27
CA ALA A 305 17.30 2.20 6.51
C ALA A 305 18.61 1.50 6.92
N LYS A 306 18.90 0.33 6.36
CA LYS A 306 20.19 -0.34 6.54
C LYS A 306 21.33 0.31 5.73
N LEU A 307 20.98 0.95 4.61
CA LEU A 307 21.93 1.57 3.68
C LEU A 307 22.05 3.08 3.90
N ALA A 308 20.97 3.76 4.17
CA ALA A 308 20.88 5.21 4.30
C ALA A 308 21.92 5.87 5.25
N PRO A 309 22.34 5.24 6.37
CA PRO A 309 23.40 5.79 7.22
C PRO A 309 24.78 5.88 6.56
N ARG A 310 25.00 5.21 5.43
CA ARG A 310 26.26 5.31 4.67
C ARG A 310 26.33 6.55 3.78
N GLU A 311 25.15 7.12 3.48
CA GLU A 311 24.97 8.21 2.54
C GLU A 311 24.59 9.53 3.25
N CYS A 312 24.28 9.50 4.55
CA CYS A 312 23.82 10.66 5.32
C CYS A 312 24.31 10.61 6.76
N HIS A 313 25.11 11.60 7.13
CA HIS A 313 25.71 11.70 8.46
C HIS A 313 24.64 11.81 9.58
N GLU A 314 23.58 12.59 9.37
CA GLU A 314 22.49 12.70 10.36
C GLU A 314 21.82 11.34 10.65
N LEU A 315 21.66 10.49 9.60
CA LEU A 315 21.12 9.14 9.77
C LEU A 315 22.12 8.18 10.41
N ALA A 316 23.42 8.39 10.20
CA ALA A 316 24.48 7.66 10.91
C ALA A 316 24.44 7.96 12.42
N LEU A 317 24.36 9.22 12.80
CA LEU A 317 24.23 9.65 14.21
C LEU A 317 22.96 9.08 14.88
N VAL A 318 21.82 9.06 14.16
CA VAL A 318 20.60 8.44 14.67
C VAL A 318 20.80 6.94 14.91
N ARG A 319 21.49 6.26 14.00
CA ARG A 319 21.79 4.84 14.13
C ARG A 319 22.72 4.54 15.31
N GLU A 320 23.81 5.29 15.46
CA GLU A 320 24.82 5.13 16.51
C GLU A 320 24.22 5.31 17.89
N ARG A 321 23.49 6.40 18.11
CA ARG A 321 22.78 6.67 19.38
C ARG A 321 21.85 5.54 19.82
N GLU A 322 21.22 4.87 18.88
CA GLU A 322 20.34 3.73 19.20
C GLU A 322 21.13 2.42 19.35
N LEU A 323 22.27 2.27 18.69
CA LEU A 323 23.17 1.11 18.87
C LEU A 323 23.81 1.10 20.26
N GLU A 324 24.19 2.25 20.81
CA GLU A 324 24.67 2.41 22.19
C GLU A 324 23.71 1.83 23.22
N LYS A 325 22.39 1.82 22.92
CA LYS A 325 21.35 1.20 23.73
C LYS A 325 21.24 -0.32 23.53
N GLY A 326 22.14 -0.93 22.74
CA GLY A 326 22.36 -2.38 22.64
C GLY A 326 21.44 -3.13 21.67
N ASN A 327 20.61 -2.49 20.79
CA ASN A 327 19.71 -3.21 19.90
C ASN A 327 19.77 -2.74 18.43
N PRO A 328 20.44 -3.51 17.53
CA PRO A 328 20.59 -3.17 16.10
C PRO A 328 19.26 -3.02 15.36
N ASN A 329 18.24 -3.82 15.71
CA ASN A 329 16.92 -3.74 15.07
C ASN A 329 16.21 -2.43 15.44
N ARG A 330 16.34 -1.97 16.69
CA ARG A 330 15.82 -0.66 17.13
C ARG A 330 16.51 0.47 16.41
N ALA A 331 17.83 0.40 16.22
CA ALA A 331 18.59 1.39 15.46
C ALA A 331 18.11 1.49 14.01
N THR A 332 17.90 0.34 13.33
CA THR A 332 17.32 0.32 11.98
C THR A 332 15.92 0.94 11.94
N LEU A 333 15.07 0.66 12.92
CA LEU A 333 13.73 1.24 13.01
C LEU A 333 13.76 2.75 13.26
N ALA A 334 14.70 3.25 14.07
CA ALA A 334 14.87 4.68 14.31
C ALA A 334 15.25 5.42 13.02
N VAL A 335 16.20 4.88 12.26
CA VAL A 335 16.56 5.39 10.93
C VAL A 335 15.36 5.36 10.00
N ALA A 336 14.62 4.25 9.90
CA ALA A 336 13.44 4.14 9.06
C ALA A 336 12.36 5.19 9.40
N ARG A 337 12.12 5.46 10.68
CA ARG A 337 11.20 6.52 11.14
C ARG A 337 11.68 7.91 10.72
N LYS A 338 12.97 8.19 10.83
CA LYS A 338 13.55 9.46 10.38
C LYS A 338 13.43 9.60 8.85
N MET A 339 13.66 8.54 8.08
CA MET A 339 13.45 8.52 6.63
C MET A 339 11.99 8.82 6.24
N VAL A 340 11.00 8.36 7.01
CA VAL A 340 9.58 8.73 6.78
C VAL A 340 9.39 10.25 6.89
N SER A 341 10.05 10.90 7.86
CA SER A 341 9.96 12.35 7.99
C SER A 341 10.59 13.08 6.81
N TYR A 342 11.70 12.60 6.27
CA TYR A 342 12.34 13.14 5.08
C TYR A 342 11.48 12.98 3.83
N LEU A 343 10.98 11.77 3.58
CA LEU A 343 10.09 11.51 2.46
C LEU A 343 8.84 12.39 2.48
N LEU A 344 8.22 12.57 3.65
CA LEU A 344 7.09 13.50 3.81
C LEU A 344 7.48 14.96 3.60
N ALA A 345 8.67 15.38 4.03
CA ALA A 345 9.13 16.74 3.82
C ALA A 345 9.35 17.04 2.33
N VAL A 346 10.00 16.12 1.61
CA VAL A 346 10.20 16.19 0.16
C VAL A 346 8.85 16.30 -0.58
N GLU A 347 7.87 15.46 -0.19
CA GLU A 347 6.54 15.48 -0.77
C GLU A 347 5.79 16.81 -0.52
N ARG A 348 5.80 17.29 0.72
CA ARG A 348 5.08 18.50 1.13
C ARG A 348 5.68 19.77 0.53
N ARG A 349 7.03 19.85 0.48
CA ARG A 349 7.75 21.00 -0.05
C ARG A 349 7.88 20.96 -1.58
N LYS A 350 7.66 19.80 -2.20
CA LYS A 350 7.90 19.56 -3.64
C LYS A 350 9.33 19.94 -4.05
N GLN A 351 10.30 19.71 -3.17
CA GLN A 351 11.71 20.02 -3.35
C GLN A 351 12.56 18.78 -3.13
N ASP A 352 13.75 18.77 -3.68
CA ASP A 352 14.73 17.73 -3.45
C ASP A 352 15.17 17.73 -1.97
N PHE A 353 15.62 16.57 -1.52
CA PHE A 353 16.17 16.45 -0.17
C PHE A 353 17.51 17.19 -0.09
N VAL A 354 17.64 18.07 0.91
CA VAL A 354 18.88 18.77 1.25
C VAL A 354 19.24 18.41 2.69
N PRO A 355 20.45 17.91 2.96
CA PRO A 355 20.93 17.65 4.31
C PRO A 355 20.93 18.91 5.19
N ALA A 356 20.65 18.75 6.49
CA ALA A 356 20.59 19.90 7.40
C ALA A 356 21.91 20.69 7.54
N GLU A 357 23.03 20.06 7.25
CA GLU A 357 24.36 20.68 7.24
C GLU A 357 24.52 21.68 6.10
N GLU A 358 23.98 21.39 4.91
CA GLU A 358 23.99 22.30 3.77
C GLU A 358 23.06 23.50 3.96
N PHE A 359 21.94 23.33 4.68
CA PHE A 359 21.03 24.43 5.02
C PHE A 359 21.69 25.50 5.89
N LYS A 360 22.65 25.14 6.75
CA LYS A 360 23.38 26.10 7.60
C LYS A 360 24.38 26.92 6.79
N CYS A 361 24.97 26.37 5.75
CA CYS A 361 25.89 27.09 4.87
C CYS A 361 25.19 28.09 3.96
N THR A 362 23.99 27.75 3.43
CA THR A 362 23.23 28.65 2.53
C THR A 362 22.47 29.76 3.27
N ALA A 363 22.17 29.61 4.55
CA ALA A 363 21.52 30.63 5.37
C ALA A 363 22.52 31.63 5.99
N ALA A 364 23.84 31.37 5.87
CA ALA A 364 24.93 32.24 6.37
C ALA A 364 25.66 32.99 5.22
N ALA A 365 25.25 32.81 3.97
CA ALA A 365 25.69 33.55 2.80
C ALA A 365 24.57 34.46 2.28
#